data_aaaa2034b956e75e3c3ee6caa2d37e3b
#
_entry.id   aaaa2034b956e75e3c3ee6caa2d37e3b
#
_cell.length_a   1.000
_cell.length_b   1.000
_cell.length_c   1.000
_cell.angle_alpha   90.00
_cell.angle_beta   90.00
_cell.angle_gamma   90.00
#
_symmetry.space_group_name_H-M   'P 1'
#
loop_
_entity.id
_entity.type
_entity.pdbx_description
1 polymer ?
#
loop_
_entity_poly.entity_id
_entity_poly.type
_entity_poly.pdbx_seq_one_letter_code
_entity_poly.pdbx_strand_id
1 'polypeptide(L)'
;MHLKKLAVLLSLGAALLSGTAFAAGSPASPFQDGEQVYPQGKLFTYDKQDVAKGKGTAYGKFAFARDKAAPDSAIKEMCYLTLKKGASIGTHQHAFNEDAYIIISGEGIFTDGTGKETVVKAGDITIARPGQSHGLKNVKSKPLVFLDVIAQNDTFLKNHPEAAPKK
;
A
#
# COMPACT_ATOMS: atom_id res chain seq x y z
N MET A 1 39.09 59.31 18.44
CA MET A 1 37.71 58.88 18.50
C MET A 1 37.46 57.96 17.29
N HIS A 2 37.66 56.61 17.47
CA HIS A 2 37.63 55.63 16.39
C HIS A 2 36.37 54.81 16.50
N LEU A 3 35.42 55.02 15.57
CA LEU A 3 34.22 54.22 15.42
C LEU A 3 34.63 52.87 14.76
N LYS A 4 34.54 51.78 15.48
CA LYS A 4 34.63 50.43 14.92
C LYS A 4 33.30 50.07 14.30
N LYS A 5 33.28 49.88 12.98
CA LYS A 5 32.14 49.31 12.27
C LYS A 5 32.05 47.83 12.52
N LEU A 6 30.95 47.41 13.11
CA LEU A 6 30.62 46.00 13.34
C LEU A 6 29.94 45.47 12.05
N ALA A 7 30.59 44.58 11.34
CA ALA A 7 30.01 43.87 10.20
C ALA A 7 29.18 42.71 10.70
N VAL A 8 27.87 42.73 10.49
CA VAL A 8 26.97 41.65 10.75
C VAL A 8 26.97 40.75 9.51
N LEU A 9 27.56 39.58 9.60
CA LEU A 9 27.40 38.51 8.59
C LEU A 9 25.99 37.90 8.75
N LEU A 10 25.12 38.19 7.79
CA LEU A 10 23.91 37.38 7.62
C LEU A 10 24.27 36.09 6.91
N SER A 11 24.27 34.99 7.65
CA SER A 11 24.28 33.64 7.07
C SER A 11 22.89 33.32 6.53
N LEU A 12 22.74 33.32 5.20
CA LEU A 12 21.57 32.74 4.53
C LEU A 12 21.57 31.24 4.77
N GLY A 13 20.79 30.80 5.73
CA GLY A 13 20.45 29.39 5.87
C GLY A 13 19.52 28.98 4.73
N ALA A 14 20.05 28.22 3.75
CA ALA A 14 19.24 27.54 2.76
C ALA A 14 18.40 26.48 3.48
N ALA A 15 17.12 26.77 3.74
CA ALA A 15 16.15 25.79 4.16
C ALA A 15 15.92 24.85 2.96
N LEU A 16 16.48 23.65 3.04
CA LEU A 16 16.10 22.53 2.19
C LEU A 16 14.64 22.17 2.52
N LEU A 17 13.72 22.71 1.73
CA LEU A 17 12.36 22.22 1.67
C LEU A 17 12.41 20.79 1.13
N SER A 18 12.49 19.81 2.03
CA SER A 18 12.16 18.43 1.73
C SER A 18 10.67 18.40 1.40
N GLY A 19 10.35 18.57 0.12
CA GLY A 19 9.02 18.38 -0.40
C GLY A 19 8.62 16.94 -0.12
N THR A 20 7.80 16.71 0.91
CA THR A 20 7.02 15.49 1.02
C THR A 20 6.11 15.48 -0.20
N ALA A 21 6.47 14.67 -1.20
CA ALA A 21 5.57 14.35 -2.28
C ALA A 21 4.34 13.72 -1.61
N PHE A 22 3.27 14.49 -1.49
CA PHE A 22 1.96 13.94 -1.19
C PHE A 22 1.69 12.93 -2.30
N ALA A 23 1.63 11.66 -1.93
CA ALA A 23 1.19 10.63 -2.86
C ALA A 23 -0.16 11.09 -3.41
N ALA A 24 -0.25 11.31 -4.71
CA ALA A 24 -1.52 11.65 -5.33
C ALA A 24 -2.53 10.57 -4.93
N GLY A 25 -3.71 10.99 -4.49
CA GLY A 25 -4.79 10.05 -4.15
C GLY A 25 -5.11 9.15 -5.34
N SER A 26 -5.78 8.03 -5.09
CA SER A 26 -6.17 7.12 -6.14
C SER A 26 -7.06 7.83 -7.19
N PRO A 27 -7.03 7.41 -8.46
CA PRO A 27 -7.98 7.87 -9.47
C PRO A 27 -9.44 7.65 -9.01
N ALA A 28 -10.36 8.47 -9.53
CA ALA A 28 -11.78 8.24 -9.31
C ALA A 28 -12.18 6.85 -9.83
N SER A 29 -12.96 6.11 -9.04
CA SER A 29 -13.53 4.85 -9.49
C SER A 29 -14.59 5.11 -10.56
N PRO A 30 -14.61 4.35 -11.66
CA PRO A 30 -15.69 4.43 -12.64
C PRO A 30 -16.99 3.78 -12.16
N PHE A 31 -16.98 3.16 -10.98
CA PHE A 31 -18.11 2.44 -10.42
C PHE A 31 -18.90 3.33 -9.46
N GLN A 32 -20.22 3.11 -9.44
CA GLN A 32 -21.16 3.81 -8.56
C GLN A 32 -21.23 3.11 -7.19
N ASP A 33 -21.63 3.83 -6.15
CA ASP A 33 -21.95 3.23 -4.86
C ASP A 33 -23.09 2.22 -5.02
N GLY A 34 -22.94 1.04 -4.44
CA GLY A 34 -23.91 -0.06 -4.53
C GLY A 34 -23.74 -0.98 -5.75
N GLU A 35 -22.77 -0.75 -6.63
CA GLU A 35 -22.45 -1.71 -7.69
C GLU A 35 -22.02 -3.06 -7.09
N GLN A 36 -22.57 -4.14 -7.67
CA GLN A 36 -22.27 -5.52 -7.24
C GLN A 36 -21.37 -6.27 -8.22
N VAL A 37 -21.21 -5.77 -9.44
CA VAL A 37 -20.42 -6.40 -10.50
C VAL A 37 -19.38 -5.42 -10.99
N TYR A 38 -18.12 -5.81 -10.93
CA TYR A 38 -16.95 -5.04 -11.37
C TYR A 38 -16.32 -5.71 -12.59
N PRO A 39 -16.80 -5.47 -13.81
CA PRO A 39 -16.28 -6.13 -15.01
C PRO A 39 -14.79 -5.82 -15.21
N GLN A 40 -13.98 -6.85 -15.51
CA GLN A 40 -12.54 -6.72 -15.70
C GLN A 40 -12.14 -5.58 -16.66
N GLY A 41 -12.86 -5.42 -17.77
CA GLY A 41 -12.58 -4.36 -18.75
C GLY A 41 -12.88 -2.95 -18.27
N LYS A 42 -13.56 -2.77 -17.13
CA LYS A 42 -13.86 -1.47 -16.52
C LYS A 42 -13.01 -1.17 -15.27
N LEU A 43 -12.19 -2.13 -14.80
CA LEU A 43 -11.30 -1.87 -13.67
C LEU A 43 -10.33 -0.74 -14.03
N PHE A 44 -10.19 0.25 -13.14
CA PHE A 44 -9.29 1.36 -13.39
C PHE A 44 -7.85 1.03 -13.05
N THR A 45 -6.91 1.65 -13.77
CA THR A 45 -5.49 1.46 -13.56
C THR A 45 -5.00 2.40 -12.45
N TYR A 46 -4.31 1.84 -11.46
CA TYR A 46 -3.61 2.61 -10.44
C TYR A 46 -2.32 1.89 -10.06
N ASP A 47 -1.21 2.31 -10.66
CA ASP A 47 0.10 1.72 -10.44
C ASP A 47 0.76 2.38 -9.22
N LYS A 48 1.30 1.56 -8.33
CA LYS A 48 1.96 2.02 -7.10
C LYS A 48 3.46 1.73 -7.19
N GLN A 49 4.29 2.74 -6.91
CA GLN A 49 5.76 2.61 -6.90
C GLN A 49 6.26 2.29 -5.50
N ASP A 50 7.26 1.41 -5.40
CA ASP A 50 8.02 1.09 -4.19
C ASP A 50 7.15 0.91 -2.93
N VAL A 51 6.04 0.17 -3.09
CA VAL A 51 5.02 -0.01 -2.05
C VAL A 51 5.66 -0.52 -0.77
N ALA A 52 5.38 0.17 0.34
CA ALA A 52 5.91 -0.16 1.67
C ALA A 52 7.46 -0.31 1.69
N LYS A 53 8.18 0.55 0.96
CA LYS A 53 9.63 0.49 0.78
C LYS A 53 10.10 -0.79 0.06
N GLY A 54 9.23 -1.42 -0.71
CA GLY A 54 9.57 -2.46 -1.65
C GLY A 54 10.34 -1.93 -2.86
N LYS A 55 10.32 -2.66 -3.97
CA LYS A 55 11.05 -2.29 -5.20
C LYS A 55 10.14 -2.33 -6.42
N GLY A 56 10.26 -1.32 -7.27
CA GLY A 56 9.62 -1.26 -8.56
C GLY A 56 8.11 -1.06 -8.48
N THR A 57 7.41 -1.41 -9.56
CA THR A 57 6.00 -1.11 -9.75
C THR A 57 5.12 -2.30 -9.40
N ALA A 58 4.13 -2.08 -8.52
CA ALA A 58 2.95 -2.92 -8.41
C ALA A 58 1.90 -2.37 -9.38
N TYR A 59 1.72 -3.04 -10.52
CA TYR A 59 0.72 -2.66 -11.53
C TYR A 59 -0.67 -3.05 -11.06
N GLY A 60 -1.56 -2.08 -10.94
CA GLY A 60 -2.87 -2.28 -10.32
C GLY A 60 -4.05 -2.15 -11.27
N LYS A 61 -5.05 -3.03 -11.11
CA LYS A 61 -6.38 -2.97 -11.71
C LYS A 61 -7.42 -3.03 -10.60
N PHE A 62 -8.05 -1.90 -10.32
CA PHE A 62 -8.85 -1.66 -9.13
C PHE A 62 -10.34 -1.66 -9.43
N ALA A 63 -11.12 -2.32 -8.58
CA ALA A 63 -12.55 -2.08 -8.45
C ALA A 63 -12.79 -0.79 -7.65
N PHE A 64 -12.13 -0.67 -6.52
CA PHE A 64 -12.07 0.57 -5.70
C PHE A 64 -10.79 0.57 -4.87
N ALA A 65 -10.34 1.77 -4.49
CA ALA A 65 -9.17 1.98 -3.67
C ALA A 65 -9.57 2.47 -2.28
N ARG A 66 -8.68 2.28 -1.32
CA ARG A 66 -8.91 2.53 0.11
C ARG A 66 -9.43 3.92 0.43
N ASP A 67 -8.89 4.94 -0.22
CA ASP A 67 -9.25 6.35 -0.02
C ASP A 67 -10.59 6.73 -0.66
N LYS A 68 -11.21 5.81 -1.41
CA LYS A 68 -12.52 5.98 -2.09
C LYS A 68 -13.58 4.99 -1.62
N ALA A 69 -13.22 4.09 -0.69
CA ALA A 69 -14.20 3.15 -0.14
C ALA A 69 -15.22 3.87 0.72
N ALA A 70 -16.47 3.43 0.68
CA ALA A 70 -17.53 3.97 1.54
C ALA A 70 -17.11 3.85 3.03
N PRO A 71 -17.44 4.85 3.86
CA PRO A 71 -17.02 4.88 5.27
C PRO A 71 -17.41 3.65 6.07
N ASP A 72 -18.60 3.12 5.79
CA ASP A 72 -19.21 1.96 6.45
C ASP A 72 -18.89 0.61 5.78
N SER A 73 -18.20 0.63 4.63
CA SER A 73 -17.78 -0.61 3.97
C SER A 73 -16.70 -1.33 4.78
N ALA A 74 -16.87 -2.63 5.03
CA ALA A 74 -15.84 -3.47 5.62
C ALA A 74 -14.66 -3.68 4.67
N ILE A 75 -14.91 -3.89 3.38
CA ILE A 75 -13.86 -4.00 2.37
C ILE A 75 -13.46 -2.60 1.93
N LYS A 76 -12.20 -2.25 2.12
CA LYS A 76 -11.66 -0.91 1.83
C LYS A 76 -10.87 -0.84 0.53
N GLU A 77 -10.32 -1.94 0.06
CA GLU A 77 -9.61 -2.01 -1.23
C GLU A 77 -9.84 -3.38 -1.84
N MET A 78 -10.05 -3.40 -3.16
CA MET A 78 -10.10 -4.65 -3.91
C MET A 78 -9.51 -4.42 -5.30
N CYS A 79 -8.42 -5.12 -5.58
CA CYS A 79 -7.72 -4.97 -6.86
C CYS A 79 -6.90 -6.19 -7.24
N TYR A 80 -6.65 -6.35 -8.52
CA TYR A 80 -5.58 -7.21 -9.00
C TYR A 80 -4.28 -6.43 -9.00
N LEU A 81 -3.23 -7.00 -8.41
CA LEU A 81 -1.88 -6.49 -8.47
C LEU A 81 -0.99 -7.44 -9.27
N THR A 82 -0.06 -6.85 -10.02
CA THR A 82 0.93 -7.59 -10.80
C THR A 82 2.32 -7.10 -10.44
N LEU A 83 3.17 -8.01 -9.97
CA LEU A 83 4.59 -7.77 -9.75
C LEU A 83 5.40 -8.43 -10.88
N LYS A 84 6.15 -7.65 -11.65
CA LYS A 84 7.16 -8.16 -12.60
C LYS A 84 8.38 -8.68 -11.84
N LYS A 85 9.29 -9.39 -12.54
CA LYS A 85 10.54 -9.88 -11.95
C LYS A 85 11.28 -8.78 -11.20
N GLY A 86 11.64 -9.04 -9.96
CA GLY A 86 12.39 -8.13 -9.08
C GLY A 86 11.53 -7.09 -8.35
N ALA A 87 10.25 -6.94 -8.72
CA ALA A 87 9.34 -6.05 -8.01
C ALA A 87 8.83 -6.69 -6.71
N SER A 88 8.53 -5.84 -5.72
CA SER A 88 8.06 -6.29 -4.41
C SER A 88 7.18 -5.25 -3.72
N ILE A 89 6.29 -5.75 -2.87
CA ILE A 89 5.71 -5.00 -1.75
C ILE A 89 6.61 -5.29 -0.54
N GLY A 90 7.16 -4.25 0.08
CA GLY A 90 8.02 -4.39 1.27
C GLY A 90 7.23 -4.88 2.47
N THR A 91 7.94 -5.44 3.46
CA THR A 91 7.29 -5.89 4.70
C THR A 91 6.73 -4.69 5.46
N HIS A 92 5.43 -4.73 5.76
CA HIS A 92 4.70 -3.66 6.46
C HIS A 92 3.64 -4.25 7.39
N GLN A 93 3.29 -3.49 8.41
CA GLN A 93 2.33 -3.91 9.43
C GLN A 93 0.92 -3.41 9.12
N HIS A 94 -0.06 -4.25 9.39
CA HIS A 94 -1.48 -3.92 9.42
C HIS A 94 -1.92 -3.67 10.85
N ALA A 95 -2.05 -2.40 11.25
CA ALA A 95 -2.35 -2.03 12.63
C ALA A 95 -3.80 -2.31 13.02
N PHE A 96 -4.76 -2.12 12.09
CA PHE A 96 -6.20 -2.13 12.38
C PHE A 96 -7.06 -2.77 11.29
N ASN A 97 -6.48 -3.14 10.16
CA ASN A 97 -7.16 -3.80 9.05
C ASN A 97 -6.57 -5.18 8.79
N GLU A 98 -7.24 -5.93 7.96
CA GLU A 98 -6.75 -7.21 7.45
C GLU A 98 -6.45 -7.05 5.97
N ASP A 99 -5.39 -7.73 5.50
CA ASP A 99 -4.98 -7.71 4.11
C ASP A 99 -4.72 -9.13 3.63
N ALA A 100 -5.48 -9.55 2.65
CA ALA A 100 -5.41 -10.89 2.07
C ALA A 100 -4.92 -10.84 0.63
N TYR A 101 -3.91 -11.66 0.30
CA TYR A 101 -3.49 -11.92 -1.07
C TYR A 101 -3.95 -13.30 -1.51
N ILE A 102 -4.72 -13.35 -2.57
CA ILE A 102 -5.13 -14.57 -3.26
C ILE A 102 -4.29 -14.70 -4.53
N ILE A 103 -3.37 -15.63 -4.58
CA ILE A 103 -2.45 -15.78 -5.71
C ILE A 103 -3.19 -16.36 -6.91
N ILE A 104 -3.28 -15.59 -7.99
CA ILE A 104 -4.00 -15.96 -9.21
C ILE A 104 -3.08 -16.66 -10.19
N SER A 105 -1.85 -16.17 -10.38
CA SER A 105 -0.87 -16.77 -11.28
C SER A 105 0.55 -16.38 -10.90
N GLY A 106 1.50 -17.22 -11.32
CA GLY A 106 2.91 -17.04 -11.01
C GLY A 106 3.30 -17.65 -9.66
N GLU A 107 4.48 -17.28 -9.20
CA GLU A 107 5.08 -17.73 -7.93
C GLU A 107 5.86 -16.58 -7.33
N GLY A 108 5.76 -16.40 -6.00
CA GLY A 108 6.45 -15.35 -5.27
C GLY A 108 7.01 -15.84 -3.94
N ILE A 109 7.71 -14.94 -3.26
CA ILE A 109 8.20 -15.13 -1.90
C ILE A 109 7.37 -14.22 -0.98
N PHE A 110 6.59 -14.82 -0.12
CA PHE A 110 5.89 -14.16 0.97
C PHE A 110 6.79 -14.09 2.18
N THR A 111 6.86 -12.93 2.83
CA THR A 111 7.62 -12.73 4.08
C THR A 111 6.63 -12.34 5.17
N ASP A 112 6.61 -13.07 6.29
CA ASP A 112 5.78 -12.73 7.45
C ASP A 112 6.46 -11.73 8.40
N GLY A 113 5.77 -11.36 9.49
CA GLY A 113 6.26 -10.42 10.49
C GLY A 113 7.47 -10.88 11.28
N THR A 114 7.82 -12.17 11.24
CA THR A 114 9.03 -12.72 11.88
C THR A 114 10.23 -12.72 10.94
N GLY A 115 10.01 -12.37 9.66
CA GLY A 115 11.01 -12.46 8.60
C GLY A 115 11.10 -13.84 7.94
N LYS A 116 10.21 -14.77 8.29
CA LYS A 116 10.15 -16.09 7.64
C LYS A 116 9.64 -15.93 6.22
N GLU A 117 10.40 -16.46 5.27
CA GLU A 117 10.04 -16.52 3.86
C GLU A 117 9.33 -17.84 3.53
N THR A 118 8.26 -17.74 2.75
CA THR A 118 7.49 -18.88 2.24
C THR A 118 7.23 -18.69 0.76
N VAL A 119 7.48 -19.72 -0.05
CA VAL A 119 7.09 -19.71 -1.46
C VAL A 119 5.57 -19.82 -1.56
N VAL A 120 4.95 -18.90 -2.30
CA VAL A 120 3.52 -18.91 -2.60
C VAL A 120 3.30 -18.98 -4.10
N LYS A 121 2.25 -19.68 -4.53
CA LYS A 121 1.93 -19.96 -5.93
C LYS A 121 0.43 -19.87 -6.18
N ALA A 122 0.02 -19.94 -7.42
CA ALA A 122 -1.40 -19.90 -7.81
C ALA A 122 -2.26 -20.85 -6.97
N GLY A 123 -3.33 -20.33 -6.42
CA GLY A 123 -4.25 -21.01 -5.49
C GLY A 123 -3.95 -20.79 -4.01
N ASP A 124 -2.74 -20.32 -3.65
CA ASP A 124 -2.43 -20.03 -2.25
C ASP A 124 -3.09 -18.72 -1.81
N ILE A 125 -3.43 -18.66 -0.51
CA ILE A 125 -4.00 -17.50 0.15
C ILE A 125 -3.09 -17.13 1.32
N THR A 126 -2.77 -15.85 1.44
CA THR A 126 -2.09 -15.28 2.61
C THR A 126 -2.95 -14.21 3.24
N ILE A 127 -2.79 -13.98 4.53
CA ILE A 127 -3.48 -12.92 5.25
C ILE A 127 -2.59 -12.34 6.33
N ALA A 128 -2.59 -11.01 6.44
CA ALA A 128 -2.07 -10.29 7.59
C ALA A 128 -3.26 -9.70 8.37
N ARG A 129 -3.37 -10.05 9.65
CA ARG A 129 -4.38 -9.54 10.58
C ARG A 129 -3.86 -8.36 11.39
N PRO A 130 -4.71 -7.64 12.14
CA PRO A 130 -4.26 -6.55 13.00
C PRO A 130 -3.06 -6.97 13.88
N GLY A 131 -2.01 -6.14 13.85
CA GLY A 131 -0.72 -6.40 14.51
C GLY A 131 0.27 -7.25 13.72
N GLN A 132 -0.16 -7.96 12.68
CA GLN A 132 0.72 -8.75 11.83
C GLN A 132 1.35 -7.92 10.71
N SER A 133 2.50 -8.38 10.24
CA SER A 133 3.21 -7.80 9.09
C SER A 133 3.35 -8.81 7.98
N HIS A 134 3.40 -8.34 6.74
CA HIS A 134 3.70 -9.15 5.59
C HIS A 134 4.37 -8.36 4.46
N GLY A 135 5.00 -9.09 3.54
CA GLY A 135 5.54 -8.58 2.30
C GLY A 135 5.49 -9.65 1.21
N LEU A 136 5.60 -9.24 -0.05
CA LEU A 136 5.55 -10.15 -1.19
C LEU A 136 6.51 -9.69 -2.28
N LYS A 137 7.34 -10.61 -2.82
CA LYS A 137 8.24 -10.30 -3.93
C LYS A 137 8.16 -11.32 -5.05
N ASN A 138 8.32 -10.88 -6.28
CA ASN A 138 8.48 -11.74 -7.43
C ASN A 138 9.96 -11.87 -7.80
N VAL A 139 10.52 -13.07 -7.67
CA VAL A 139 11.89 -13.41 -8.07
C VAL A 139 11.96 -14.17 -9.41
N LYS A 140 10.79 -14.52 -9.97
CA LYS A 140 10.67 -15.30 -11.21
C LYS A 140 10.56 -14.41 -12.43
N SER A 141 10.84 -14.95 -13.62
CA SER A 141 10.67 -14.24 -14.89
C SER A 141 9.20 -14.01 -15.26
N LYS A 142 8.32 -14.96 -14.89
CA LYS A 142 6.86 -14.81 -15.07
C LYS A 142 6.31 -13.79 -14.07
N PRO A 143 5.34 -12.93 -14.49
CA PRO A 143 4.66 -12.05 -13.55
C PRO A 143 3.93 -12.83 -12.46
N LEU A 144 3.98 -12.28 -11.25
CA LEU A 144 3.16 -12.72 -10.13
C LEU A 144 1.89 -11.86 -10.11
N VAL A 145 0.73 -12.49 -10.23
CA VAL A 145 -0.58 -11.82 -10.20
C VAL A 145 -1.36 -12.33 -9.00
N PHE A 146 -1.91 -11.42 -8.23
CA PHE A 146 -2.73 -11.75 -7.06
C PHE A 146 -3.88 -10.76 -6.93
N LEU A 147 -4.98 -11.22 -6.31
CA LEU A 147 -6.05 -10.37 -5.83
C LEU A 147 -5.66 -9.88 -4.43
N ASP A 148 -5.69 -8.58 -4.26
CA ASP A 148 -5.44 -7.86 -3.01
C ASP A 148 -6.78 -7.40 -2.45
N VAL A 149 -7.08 -7.81 -1.21
CA VAL A 149 -8.34 -7.47 -0.52
C VAL A 149 -8.00 -6.94 0.87
N ILE A 150 -8.25 -5.64 1.08
CA ILE A 150 -8.08 -5.01 2.38
C ILE A 150 -9.44 -4.80 3.03
N ALA A 151 -9.63 -5.38 4.21
CA ALA A 151 -10.84 -5.26 5.01
C ALA A 151 -10.56 -4.58 6.34
N GLN A 152 -11.49 -3.70 6.77
CA GLN A 152 -11.42 -3.06 8.08
C GLN A 152 -12.09 -3.93 9.12
N ASN A 153 -11.41 -4.12 10.25
CA ASN A 153 -11.96 -4.83 11.40
C ASN A 153 -12.51 -3.84 12.42
N ASP A 154 -13.80 -3.49 12.31
CA ASP A 154 -14.44 -2.52 13.19
C ASP A 154 -14.54 -3.00 14.64
N THR A 155 -14.70 -4.31 14.86
CA THR A 155 -14.66 -4.88 16.21
C THR A 155 -13.29 -4.72 16.84
N PHE A 156 -12.22 -4.96 16.08
CA PHE A 156 -10.86 -4.72 16.53
C PHE A 156 -10.66 -3.24 16.87
N LEU A 157 -11.06 -2.31 16.00
CA LEU A 157 -10.95 -0.87 16.24
C LEU A 157 -11.75 -0.41 17.45
N LYS A 158 -12.94 -0.99 17.69
CA LYS A 158 -13.75 -0.69 18.87
C LYS A 158 -13.05 -1.10 20.16
N ASN A 159 -12.35 -2.23 20.17
CA ASN A 159 -11.64 -2.76 21.32
C ASN A 159 -10.23 -2.15 21.47
N HIS A 160 -9.68 -1.59 20.38
CA HIS A 160 -8.33 -1.03 20.31
C HIS A 160 -8.36 0.36 19.64
N PRO A 161 -8.97 1.38 20.28
CA PRO A 161 -9.11 2.70 19.69
C PRO A 161 -7.76 3.38 19.40
N GLU A 162 -6.69 2.98 20.08
CA GLU A 162 -5.32 3.43 19.84
C GLU A 162 -4.76 3.01 18.47
N ALA A 163 -5.31 1.95 17.87
CA ALA A 163 -4.93 1.46 16.54
C ALA A 163 -5.58 2.23 15.40
N ALA A 164 -6.58 3.07 15.69
CA ALA A 164 -7.28 3.84 14.66
C ALA A 164 -6.33 4.85 13.97
N PRO A 165 -6.51 5.14 12.67
CA PRO A 165 -5.73 6.15 11.97
C PRO A 165 -5.87 7.51 12.67
N LYS A 166 -4.75 8.16 12.95
CA LYS A 166 -4.77 9.55 13.43
C LYS A 166 -5.25 10.45 12.29
N LYS A 167 -6.25 11.26 12.58
CA LYS A 167 -6.79 12.25 11.63
C LYS A 167 -5.77 13.36 11.34
#